data_44d937a7f1997098f542b0466541fe6c
#
_entry.id   44d937a7f1997098f542b0466541fe6c
#
_cell.length_a   1.000
_cell.length_b   1.000
_cell.length_c   1.000
_cell.angle_alpha   90.00
_cell.angle_beta   90.00
_cell.angle_gamma   90.00
#
_symmetry.space_group_name_H-M   'P 1'
#
loop_
_entity.id
_entity.type
_entity.pdbx_description
1 polymer ?
#
loop_
_entity_poly.entity_id
_entity_poly.type
_entity_poly.pdbx_seq_one_letter_code
_entity_poly.pdbx_strand_id
1 'polypeptide(L)'
;CVLLGLLRLDDVPCLQWNYGKDILLMNRFLIEHHPDAIAKSLCDQHIVKMPLEEAQMLCTSLWHHAPHYARECDLYKPVHQKHPCPLWAMETRANFGYAYDLYCSMLCEYHHRYGKWHGAGKHSWAISRGIKLIPEGDMTPHPQCFSGHDDCKTDEDWPIVAYRAFYTLDKSSFARYNKGRDKPQWMQGDG
;
A
#
# COMPACT_ATOMS: atom_id res chain seq x y z
N CYS A 1 8.76 13.03 11.42
CA CYS A 1 8.83 13.75 10.15
C CYS A 1 7.90 14.97 10.21
N VAL A 2 8.43 16.14 10.59
CA VAL A 2 7.71 17.41 10.66
C VAL A 2 8.19 18.24 9.48
N LEU A 3 7.39 18.34 8.41
CA LEU A 3 7.42 19.43 7.42
C LEU A 3 6.57 19.03 6.18
N LEU A 4 5.26 19.21 6.28
CA LEU A 4 4.35 19.16 5.12
C LEU A 4 3.39 20.36 5.21
N GLY A 5 3.97 21.54 5.11
CA GLY A 5 3.24 22.76 4.87
C GLY A 5 3.84 23.46 3.64
N LEU A 6 2.97 23.79 2.67
CA LEU A 6 3.24 24.61 1.49
C LEU A 6 3.93 23.94 0.29
N LEU A 7 3.14 23.19 -0.49
CA LEU A 7 3.38 23.06 -1.93
C LEU A 7 2.05 23.28 -2.68
N ARG A 8 2.04 24.20 -3.64
CA ARG A 8 0.92 24.44 -4.55
C ARG A 8 0.75 23.26 -5.50
N LEU A 9 -0.51 22.82 -5.64
CA LEU A 9 -0.90 21.58 -6.34
C LEU A 9 -0.98 21.70 -7.88
N ASP A 10 -0.50 22.76 -8.50
CA ASP A 10 -0.84 23.10 -9.88
C ASP A 10 0.13 22.59 -10.96
N ASP A 11 1.20 21.86 -10.60
CA ASP A 11 2.25 21.45 -11.55
C ASP A 11 2.41 19.93 -11.76
N VAL A 12 1.35 19.11 -11.60
CA VAL A 12 1.46 17.68 -11.90
C VAL A 12 0.64 17.32 -13.14
N PRO A 13 1.27 17.05 -14.30
CA PRO A 13 0.55 16.53 -15.44
C PRO A 13 -0.06 15.17 -15.08
N CYS A 14 -1.38 15.08 -15.17
CA CYS A 14 -2.13 13.83 -15.02
C CYS A 14 -1.79 12.93 -16.22
N LEU A 15 -0.86 11.99 -16.03
CA LEU A 15 -0.64 10.91 -16.97
C LEU A 15 -1.88 10.01 -16.92
N GLN A 16 -2.72 10.10 -17.94
CA GLN A 16 -3.79 9.14 -18.21
C GLN A 16 -3.14 7.80 -18.57
N TRP A 17 -3.03 6.90 -17.59
CA TRP A 17 -2.72 5.51 -17.82
C TRP A 17 -3.99 4.80 -18.29
N ASN A 18 -4.01 4.35 -19.55
CA ASN A 18 -4.99 3.41 -20.07
C ASN A 18 -4.74 2.06 -19.38
N TYR A 19 -5.50 1.78 -18.33
CA TYR A 19 -5.55 0.46 -17.72
C TYR A 19 -6.29 -0.48 -18.66
N GLY A 20 -5.54 -1.26 -19.45
CA GLY A 20 -6.06 -2.46 -20.09
C GLY A 20 -6.69 -3.36 -19.02
N LYS A 21 -7.60 -4.25 -19.43
CA LYS A 21 -8.46 -5.12 -18.61
C LYS A 21 -7.75 -6.11 -17.69
N ASP A 22 -6.62 -5.74 -17.09
CA ASP A 22 -6.06 -6.49 -15.98
C ASP A 22 -6.89 -6.16 -14.75
N ILE A 23 -7.57 -7.16 -14.23
CA ILE A 23 -8.24 -7.13 -12.94
C ILE A 23 -7.22 -6.57 -11.96
N LEU A 24 -7.42 -5.31 -11.53
CA LEU A 24 -6.60 -4.64 -10.52
C LEU A 24 -6.72 -5.44 -9.23
N LEU A 25 -5.84 -6.41 -9.07
CA LEU A 25 -5.66 -7.13 -7.83
C LEU A 25 -5.02 -6.15 -6.85
N MET A 26 -5.86 -5.47 -6.09
CA MET A 26 -5.41 -4.74 -4.90
C MET A 26 -4.71 -5.72 -3.97
N ASN A 27 -3.52 -5.37 -3.50
CA ASN A 27 -2.79 -6.20 -2.55
C ASN A 27 -1.98 -5.32 -1.60
N ARG A 28 -1.64 -5.88 -0.45
CA ARG A 28 -0.66 -5.34 0.47
C ARG A 28 0.41 -6.40 0.64
N PHE A 29 1.56 -6.20 0.00
CA PHE A 29 2.65 -7.17 0.01
C PHE A 29 3.42 -7.14 1.33
N LEU A 30 3.14 -8.07 2.22
CA LEU A 30 3.81 -8.23 3.50
C LEU A 30 5.14 -9.00 3.32
N ILE A 31 6.10 -8.41 2.62
CA ILE A 31 7.37 -9.05 2.24
C ILE A 31 8.52 -8.80 3.23
N GLU A 32 8.31 -7.94 4.22
CA GLU A 32 9.23 -7.64 5.32
C GLU A 32 8.44 -7.36 6.61
N HIS A 33 9.13 -7.31 7.76
CA HIS A 33 8.48 -7.07 9.06
C HIS A 33 8.03 -5.62 9.27
N HIS A 34 8.80 -4.66 8.76
CA HIS A 34 8.56 -3.24 8.99
C HIS A 34 8.12 -2.52 7.71
N PRO A 35 7.19 -1.57 7.80
CA PRO A 35 6.68 -0.80 6.65
C PRO A 35 7.77 -0.17 5.77
N ASP A 36 8.82 0.39 6.38
CA ASP A 36 9.91 1.00 5.63
C ASP A 36 10.78 -0.04 4.89
N ALA A 37 10.97 -1.21 5.49
CA ALA A 37 11.67 -2.33 4.84
C ALA A 37 10.82 -2.89 3.69
N ILE A 38 9.51 -3.01 3.86
CA ILE A 38 8.59 -3.39 2.77
C ILE A 38 8.75 -2.40 1.60
N ALA A 39 8.63 -1.11 1.87
CA ALA A 39 8.73 -0.08 0.82
C ALA A 39 10.06 -0.17 0.05
N LYS A 40 11.18 -0.39 0.75
CA LYS A 40 12.51 -0.56 0.13
C LYS A 40 12.64 -1.82 -0.70
N SER A 41 11.96 -2.91 -0.28
CA SER A 41 12.00 -4.23 -0.94
C SER A 41 11.03 -4.35 -2.12
N LEU A 42 10.05 -3.46 -2.27
CA LEU A 42 9.16 -3.42 -3.44
C LEU A 42 9.93 -3.04 -4.71
N CYS A 43 9.59 -3.67 -5.83
CA CYS A 43 10.15 -3.31 -7.14
C CYS A 43 9.71 -1.89 -7.60
N ASP A 44 10.41 -1.32 -8.58
CA ASP A 44 10.15 0.04 -9.06
C ASP A 44 8.71 0.25 -9.52
N GLN A 45 8.13 -0.74 -10.22
CA GLN A 45 6.76 -0.69 -10.69
C GLN A 45 5.76 -0.65 -9.54
N HIS A 46 6.01 -1.39 -8.46
CA HIS A 46 5.14 -1.39 -7.28
C HIS A 46 5.27 -0.08 -6.49
N ILE A 47 6.44 0.51 -6.38
CA ILE A 47 6.59 1.83 -5.74
C ILE A 47 5.86 2.93 -6.52
N VAL A 48 5.62 2.77 -7.82
CA VAL A 48 4.78 3.68 -8.60
C VAL A 48 3.29 3.41 -8.37
N LYS A 49 2.87 2.16 -8.21
CA LYS A 49 1.46 1.76 -8.18
C LYS A 49 0.88 1.72 -6.76
N MET A 50 1.60 1.08 -5.83
CA MET A 50 1.08 0.73 -4.50
C MET A 50 0.74 1.91 -3.60
N PRO A 51 1.41 3.08 -3.64
CA PRO A 51 0.99 4.23 -2.86
C PRO A 51 -0.44 4.69 -3.15
N LEU A 52 -0.88 4.60 -4.41
CA LEU A 52 -2.25 4.92 -4.77
C LEU A 52 -3.24 3.85 -4.28
N GLU A 53 -2.92 2.58 -4.44
CA GLU A 53 -3.77 1.49 -3.97
C GLU A 53 -3.94 1.52 -2.46
N GLU A 54 -2.87 1.74 -1.71
CA GLU A 54 -2.94 1.84 -0.25
C GLU A 54 -3.75 3.07 0.20
N ALA A 55 -3.55 4.23 -0.44
CA ALA A 55 -4.39 5.40 -0.18
C ALA A 55 -5.88 5.12 -0.45
N GLN A 56 -6.20 4.40 -1.51
CA GLN A 56 -7.59 4.02 -1.84
C GLN A 56 -8.18 3.05 -0.80
N MET A 57 -7.41 2.08 -0.29
CA MET A 57 -7.84 1.16 0.76
C MET A 57 -8.12 1.91 2.08
N LEU A 58 -7.23 2.82 2.47
CA LEU A 58 -7.39 3.65 3.66
C LEU A 58 -8.59 4.61 3.54
N CYS A 59 -8.76 5.25 2.38
CA CYS A 59 -9.93 6.06 2.11
C CYS A 59 -11.23 5.23 2.15
N THR A 60 -11.23 4.00 1.63
CA THR A 60 -12.37 3.08 1.69
C THR A 60 -12.76 2.77 3.14
N SER A 61 -11.77 2.53 4.01
CA SER A 61 -11.99 2.32 5.45
C SER A 61 -12.64 3.55 6.11
N LEU A 62 -12.18 4.76 5.78
CA LEU A 62 -12.75 6.00 6.29
C LEU A 62 -14.18 6.27 5.75
N TRP A 63 -14.45 5.92 4.50
CA TRP A 63 -15.82 5.99 3.97
C TRP A 63 -16.77 5.04 4.69
N HIS A 64 -16.27 3.87 5.11
CA HIS A 64 -17.07 2.89 5.86
C HIS A 64 -17.45 3.41 7.26
N HIS A 65 -16.48 3.92 8.02
CA HIS A 65 -16.69 4.32 9.41
C HIS A 65 -17.14 5.78 9.61
N ALA A 66 -16.73 6.67 8.72
CA ALA A 66 -16.91 8.10 8.84
C ALA A 66 -17.22 8.77 7.49
N PRO A 67 -18.36 8.45 6.84
CA PRO A 67 -18.68 8.93 5.50
C PRO A 67 -18.79 10.46 5.38
N HIS A 68 -19.22 11.15 6.44
CA HIS A 68 -19.25 12.62 6.48
C HIS A 68 -17.84 13.20 6.41
N TYR A 69 -16.94 12.70 7.27
CA TYR A 69 -15.54 13.09 7.27
C TYR A 69 -14.86 12.82 5.91
N ALA A 70 -15.07 11.64 5.34
CA ALA A 70 -14.51 11.26 4.06
C ALA A 70 -15.00 12.20 2.92
N ARG A 71 -16.25 12.64 2.98
CA ARG A 71 -16.83 13.59 2.02
C ARG A 71 -16.26 15.00 2.21
N GLU A 72 -16.18 15.48 3.44
CA GLU A 72 -15.62 16.81 3.76
C GLU A 72 -14.15 16.94 3.36
N CYS A 73 -13.38 15.85 3.49
CA CYS A 73 -11.97 15.79 3.09
C CYS A 73 -11.76 15.46 1.61
N ASP A 74 -12.82 15.32 0.81
CA ASP A 74 -12.80 14.92 -0.60
C ASP A 74 -11.90 13.69 -0.85
N LEU A 75 -11.98 12.67 0.02
CA LEU A 75 -11.18 11.45 -0.08
C LEU A 75 -11.53 10.67 -1.36
N TYR A 76 -10.59 9.83 -1.82
CA TYR A 76 -10.87 8.89 -2.90
C TYR A 76 -12.14 8.09 -2.61
N LYS A 77 -12.97 7.92 -3.64
CA LYS A 77 -14.21 7.13 -3.52
C LYS A 77 -13.90 5.69 -3.14
N PRO A 78 -14.82 5.02 -2.43
CA PRO A 78 -14.62 3.63 -2.04
C PRO A 78 -14.40 2.72 -3.24
N VAL A 79 -13.39 1.85 -3.14
CA VAL A 79 -13.05 0.85 -4.16
C VAL A 79 -12.87 -0.51 -3.49
N HIS A 80 -13.17 -1.59 -4.21
CA HIS A 80 -12.92 -2.97 -3.76
C HIS A 80 -13.36 -3.27 -2.31
N GLN A 81 -14.52 -2.77 -1.88
CA GLN A 81 -15.01 -2.79 -0.50
C GLN A 81 -15.12 -4.21 0.12
N LYS A 82 -15.16 -5.25 -0.73
CA LYS A 82 -15.23 -6.65 -0.30
C LYS A 82 -13.87 -7.37 -0.36
N HIS A 83 -12.80 -6.68 -0.79
CA HIS A 83 -11.47 -7.29 -0.85
C HIS A 83 -10.87 -7.40 0.57
N PRO A 84 -10.17 -8.52 0.90
CA PRO A 84 -9.65 -8.72 2.26
C PRO A 84 -8.73 -7.61 2.78
N CYS A 85 -7.89 -6.99 1.95
CA CYS A 85 -6.97 -5.94 2.40
C CYS A 85 -7.66 -4.67 2.93
N PRO A 86 -8.66 -4.04 2.23
CA PRO A 86 -9.42 -2.94 2.84
C PRO A 86 -10.28 -3.40 4.03
N LEU A 87 -10.87 -4.61 4.00
CA LEU A 87 -11.61 -5.15 5.15
C LEU A 87 -10.72 -5.25 6.39
N TRP A 88 -9.51 -5.78 6.25
CA TRP A 88 -8.53 -5.84 7.33
C TRP A 88 -8.14 -4.44 7.85
N ALA A 89 -7.89 -3.48 6.96
CA ALA A 89 -7.53 -2.12 7.36
C ALA A 89 -8.65 -1.40 8.11
N MET A 90 -9.93 -1.71 7.83
CA MET A 90 -11.07 -1.09 8.53
C MET A 90 -11.47 -1.80 9.83
N GLU A 91 -10.90 -2.98 10.11
CA GLU A 91 -11.31 -3.81 11.24
C GLU A 91 -10.91 -3.17 12.57
N THR A 92 -9.64 -2.73 12.70
CA THR A 92 -9.12 -2.13 13.93
C THR A 92 -8.23 -0.92 13.66
N ARG A 93 -8.09 -0.07 14.68
CA ARG A 93 -7.19 1.09 14.62
C ARG A 93 -5.71 0.68 14.46
N ALA A 94 -5.31 -0.44 15.05
CA ALA A 94 -3.96 -0.97 14.90
C ALA A 94 -3.68 -1.39 13.45
N ASN A 95 -4.60 -2.12 12.81
CA ASN A 95 -4.49 -2.50 11.39
C ASN A 95 -4.42 -1.27 10.48
N PHE A 96 -5.30 -0.30 10.69
CA PHE A 96 -5.30 0.94 9.92
C PHE A 96 -4.00 1.72 10.11
N GLY A 97 -3.49 1.80 11.35
CA GLY A 97 -2.22 2.47 11.68
C GLY A 97 -1.05 1.84 10.92
N TYR A 98 -0.95 0.52 10.94
CA TYR A 98 0.08 -0.20 10.17
C TYR A 98 -0.02 0.06 8.67
N ALA A 99 -1.24 0.00 8.11
CA ALA A 99 -1.49 0.31 6.71
C ALA A 99 -1.10 1.77 6.36
N TYR A 100 -1.39 2.70 7.25
CA TYR A 100 -0.99 4.10 7.10
C TYR A 100 0.54 4.29 7.16
N ASP A 101 1.23 3.59 8.06
CA ASP A 101 2.69 3.63 8.15
C ASP A 101 3.35 3.07 6.88
N LEU A 102 2.79 1.99 6.31
CA LEU A 102 3.23 1.44 5.04
C LEU A 102 3.00 2.43 3.88
N TYR A 103 1.84 3.05 3.84
CA TYR A 103 1.54 4.09 2.86
C TYR A 103 2.55 5.25 2.93
N CYS A 104 2.83 5.77 4.11
CA CYS A 104 3.82 6.83 4.31
C CYS A 104 5.23 6.39 3.89
N SER A 105 5.62 5.16 4.24
CA SER A 105 6.90 4.58 3.85
C SER A 105 7.06 4.48 2.33
N MET A 106 6.00 4.06 1.64
CA MET A 106 5.98 4.01 0.17
C MET A 106 6.03 5.40 -0.48
N LEU A 107 5.39 6.43 0.10
CA LEU A 107 5.51 7.81 -0.38
C LEU A 107 6.95 8.33 -0.25
N CYS A 108 7.61 8.06 0.88
CA CYS A 108 9.01 8.43 1.12
C CYS A 108 9.94 7.68 0.16
N GLU A 109 9.70 6.38 -0.05
CA GLU A 109 10.49 5.57 -0.97
C GLU A 109 10.30 6.01 -2.43
N TYR A 110 9.07 6.38 -2.82
CA TYR A 110 8.83 6.96 -4.14
C TYR A 110 9.61 8.25 -4.34
N HIS A 111 9.60 9.14 -3.33
CA HIS A 111 10.38 10.38 -3.38
C HIS A 111 11.89 10.09 -3.48
N HIS A 112 12.39 9.11 -2.72
CA HIS A 112 13.80 8.68 -2.78
C HIS A 112 14.20 8.23 -4.19
N ARG A 113 13.37 7.39 -4.84
CA ARG A 113 13.68 6.81 -6.16
C ARG A 113 13.49 7.77 -7.32
N TYR A 114 12.53 8.69 -7.23
CA TYR A 114 12.09 9.51 -8.37
C TYR A 114 12.31 11.02 -8.18
N GLY A 115 12.79 11.48 -7.03
CA GLY A 115 13.06 12.89 -6.74
C GLY A 115 11.84 13.80 -6.67
N LYS A 116 10.61 13.22 -6.63
CA LYS A 116 9.34 13.93 -6.58
C LYS A 116 8.33 13.23 -5.70
N TRP A 117 7.34 13.96 -5.17
CA TRP A 117 6.27 13.38 -4.37
C TRP A 117 5.24 12.66 -5.22
N HIS A 118 4.76 11.53 -4.72
CA HIS A 118 3.68 10.78 -5.37
C HIS A 118 2.34 11.50 -5.20
N GLY A 119 1.52 11.58 -6.28
CA GLY A 119 0.24 12.28 -6.27
C GLY A 119 -0.77 11.75 -5.23
N ALA A 120 -0.70 10.47 -4.86
CA ALA A 120 -1.53 9.92 -3.80
C ALA A 120 -1.28 10.57 -2.43
N GLY A 121 -0.12 11.20 -2.22
CA GLY A 121 0.24 11.89 -0.97
C GLY A 121 -0.68 13.05 -0.60
N LYS A 122 -1.49 13.55 -1.53
CA LYS A 122 -2.45 14.65 -1.28
C LYS A 122 -3.44 14.37 -0.14
N HIS A 123 -3.76 13.09 0.12
CA HIS A 123 -4.70 12.70 1.17
C HIS A 123 -4.03 12.30 2.50
N SER A 124 -2.69 12.29 2.58
CA SER A 124 -1.96 11.78 3.76
C SER A 124 -2.37 12.46 5.06
N TRP A 125 -2.54 13.77 5.04
CA TRP A 125 -2.99 14.52 6.22
C TRP A 125 -4.41 14.13 6.67
N ALA A 126 -5.36 14.05 5.75
CA ALA A 126 -6.73 13.67 6.07
C ALA A 126 -6.82 12.22 6.55
N ILE A 127 -6.08 11.29 5.92
CA ILE A 127 -6.01 9.88 6.34
C ILE A 127 -5.45 9.79 7.77
N SER A 128 -4.35 10.50 8.08
CA SER A 128 -3.76 10.55 9.41
C SER A 128 -4.75 11.01 10.49
N ARG A 129 -5.49 12.07 10.23
CA ARG A 129 -6.50 12.56 11.18
C ARG A 129 -7.69 11.63 11.32
N GLY A 130 -7.99 10.88 10.27
CA GLY A 130 -9.09 9.91 10.25
C GLY A 130 -8.85 8.65 11.08
N ILE A 131 -7.61 8.34 11.45
CA ILE A 131 -7.26 7.12 12.19
C ILE A 131 -8.07 6.93 13.48
N LYS A 132 -8.35 8.01 14.19
CA LYS A 132 -9.16 8.00 15.43
C LYS A 132 -10.63 7.68 15.20
N LEU A 133 -11.10 7.69 13.95
CA LEU A 133 -12.48 7.37 13.57
C LEU A 133 -12.65 5.86 13.27
N ILE A 134 -11.54 5.11 13.25
CA ILE A 134 -11.52 3.65 13.13
C ILE A 134 -11.72 3.03 14.51
N PRO A 135 -12.47 1.91 14.64
CA PRO A 135 -12.68 1.23 15.92
C PRO A 135 -11.36 0.89 16.62
N GLU A 136 -11.34 1.03 17.94
CA GLU A 136 -10.21 0.55 18.75
C GLU A 136 -10.10 -0.96 18.66
N GLY A 137 -8.87 -1.46 18.70
CA GLY A 137 -8.57 -2.88 18.66
C GLY A 137 -7.10 -3.12 18.37
N ASP A 138 -6.64 -4.33 18.74
CA ASP A 138 -5.28 -4.80 18.50
C ASP A 138 -5.09 -5.23 17.04
N MET A 139 -3.84 -5.50 16.68
CA MET A 139 -3.48 -6.03 15.38
C MET A 139 -4.10 -7.42 15.18
N THR A 140 -4.76 -7.63 14.04
CA THR A 140 -5.33 -8.92 13.66
C THR A 140 -4.47 -9.61 12.59
N PRO A 141 -4.63 -10.93 12.36
CA PRO A 141 -3.91 -11.65 11.32
C PRO A 141 -4.02 -10.99 9.95
N HIS A 142 -2.90 -10.85 9.24
CA HIS A 142 -2.88 -10.20 7.92
C HIS A 142 -3.47 -11.13 6.85
N PRO A 143 -4.38 -10.67 6.00
CA PRO A 143 -4.97 -11.49 4.95
C PRO A 143 -3.93 -11.90 3.90
N GLN A 144 -4.05 -13.13 3.39
CA GLN A 144 -3.22 -13.68 2.34
C GLN A 144 -3.99 -13.64 1.00
N CYS A 145 -3.64 -12.67 0.15
CA CYS A 145 -4.34 -12.40 -1.10
C CYS A 145 -3.49 -12.85 -2.30
N PHE A 146 -3.47 -14.15 -2.56
CA PHE A 146 -2.65 -14.77 -3.60
C PHE A 146 -3.50 -15.31 -4.75
N SER A 147 -3.96 -14.44 -5.63
CA SER A 147 -4.78 -14.86 -6.76
C SER A 147 -4.06 -15.88 -7.63
N GLY A 148 -4.64 -17.08 -7.71
CA GLY A 148 -4.09 -18.18 -8.50
C GLY A 148 -2.88 -18.90 -7.89
N HIS A 149 -2.46 -18.53 -6.66
CA HIS A 149 -1.30 -19.11 -5.97
C HIS A 149 -1.64 -19.49 -4.52
N ASP A 150 -2.75 -20.22 -4.33
CA ASP A 150 -3.18 -20.66 -3.01
C ASP A 150 -2.19 -21.60 -2.31
N ASP A 151 -1.32 -22.24 -3.08
CA ASP A 151 -0.18 -23.04 -2.63
C ASP A 151 0.90 -22.24 -1.87
N CYS A 152 0.93 -20.94 -2.03
CA CYS A 152 1.81 -20.08 -1.24
C CYS A 152 1.31 -19.81 0.19
N LYS A 153 0.03 -20.10 0.51
CA LYS A 153 -0.56 -19.79 1.80
C LYS A 153 0.05 -20.58 2.94
N THR A 154 0.13 -19.95 4.10
CA THR A 154 0.61 -20.54 5.36
C THR A 154 -0.40 -20.27 6.47
N ASP A 155 -0.26 -20.94 7.62
CA ASP A 155 -1.10 -20.74 8.81
C ASP A 155 -0.56 -19.61 9.73
N GLU A 156 0.38 -18.79 9.22
CA GLU A 156 0.97 -17.70 10.00
C GLU A 156 0.06 -16.48 10.03
N ASP A 157 -0.11 -15.88 11.21
CA ASP A 157 -0.83 -14.61 11.39
C ASP A 157 -0.16 -13.44 10.65
N TRP A 158 1.19 -13.53 10.49
CA TRP A 158 2.01 -12.53 9.80
C TRP A 158 2.84 -13.18 8.69
N PRO A 159 2.21 -13.49 7.52
CA PRO A 159 2.71 -14.47 6.55
C PRO A 159 3.77 -13.89 5.59
N ILE A 160 4.92 -13.45 6.12
CA ILE A 160 6.00 -12.87 5.30
C ILE A 160 6.58 -13.89 4.32
N VAL A 161 6.80 -15.13 4.76
CA VAL A 161 7.36 -16.19 3.91
C VAL A 161 6.43 -16.48 2.75
N ALA A 162 5.12 -16.57 3.01
CA ALA A 162 4.09 -16.76 2.00
C ALA A 162 4.07 -15.62 0.97
N TYR A 163 4.12 -14.37 1.44
CA TYR A 163 4.17 -13.20 0.55
C TYR A 163 5.46 -13.12 -0.27
N ARG A 164 6.61 -13.53 0.28
CA ARG A 164 7.88 -13.61 -0.47
C ARG A 164 7.81 -14.66 -1.56
N ALA A 165 7.28 -15.86 -1.25
CA ALA A 165 7.07 -16.92 -2.24
C ALA A 165 6.17 -16.44 -3.37
N PHE A 166 4.98 -15.91 -3.05
CA PHE A 166 4.05 -15.34 -4.02
C PHE A 166 4.70 -14.23 -4.86
N TYR A 167 5.41 -13.29 -4.22
CA TYR A 167 6.06 -12.17 -4.91
C TYR A 167 7.13 -12.65 -5.87
N THR A 168 7.91 -13.66 -5.49
CA THR A 168 8.93 -14.27 -6.35
C THR A 168 8.29 -14.98 -7.53
N LEU A 169 7.26 -15.80 -7.32
CA LEU A 169 6.60 -16.55 -8.38
C LEU A 169 5.92 -15.64 -9.41
N ASP A 170 5.13 -14.70 -8.94
CA ASP A 170 4.21 -13.93 -9.79
C ASP A 170 4.83 -12.62 -10.33
N LYS A 171 5.77 -11.99 -9.58
CA LYS A 171 6.27 -10.64 -9.89
C LYS A 171 7.70 -10.62 -10.45
N SER A 172 8.51 -11.69 -10.31
CA SER A 172 9.91 -11.68 -10.73
C SER A 172 10.10 -11.43 -12.23
N SER A 173 9.15 -11.83 -13.07
CA SER A 173 9.22 -11.65 -14.53
C SER A 173 9.30 -10.18 -14.97
N PHE A 174 8.64 -9.28 -14.24
CA PHE A 174 8.61 -7.85 -14.56
C PHE A 174 9.31 -6.96 -13.53
N ALA A 175 9.61 -7.47 -12.32
CA ALA A 175 10.20 -6.68 -11.25
C ALA A 175 11.54 -6.05 -11.66
N ARG A 176 11.66 -4.74 -11.53
CA ARG A 176 12.89 -3.99 -11.80
C ARG A 176 13.30 -3.20 -10.55
N TYR A 177 14.62 -3.07 -10.35
CA TYR A 177 15.28 -2.41 -9.23
C TYR A 177 16.38 -1.47 -9.75
N ASN A 178 16.00 -0.58 -10.69
CA ASN A 178 16.93 0.31 -11.41
C ASN A 178 16.97 1.74 -10.81
N LYS A 179 16.24 1.98 -9.72
CA LYS A 179 16.04 3.30 -9.12
C LYS A 179 16.71 3.42 -7.75
N GLY A 180 17.98 3.01 -7.64
CA GLY A 180 18.77 3.17 -6.42
C GLY A 180 18.45 2.17 -5.31
N ARG A 181 17.90 1.01 -5.65
CA ARG A 181 17.70 -0.13 -4.74
C ARG A 181 18.17 -1.41 -5.40
N ASP A 182 18.79 -2.27 -4.61
CA ASP A 182 19.14 -3.62 -5.03
C ASP A 182 17.94 -4.55 -4.91
N LYS A 183 17.93 -5.59 -5.74
CA LYS A 183 16.96 -6.69 -5.64
C LYS A 183 17.14 -7.37 -4.28
N PRO A 184 16.06 -7.59 -3.49
CA PRO A 184 16.16 -8.24 -2.19
C PRO A 184 16.82 -9.63 -2.28
N GLN A 185 17.60 -10.01 -1.26
CA GLN A 185 18.31 -11.30 -1.24
C GLN A 185 17.36 -12.49 -1.39
N TRP A 186 16.21 -12.47 -0.69
CA TRP A 186 15.21 -13.54 -0.77
C TRP A 186 14.57 -13.70 -2.16
N MET A 187 14.78 -12.74 -3.06
CA MET A 187 14.35 -12.79 -4.48
C MET A 187 15.46 -13.21 -5.43
N GLN A 188 16.71 -13.37 -4.96
CA GLN A 188 17.83 -13.63 -5.84
C GLN A 188 18.00 -15.11 -6.18
N GLY A 189 17.30 -16.01 -5.46
CA GLY A 189 17.51 -17.46 -5.57
C GLY A 189 18.83 -17.87 -4.92
N ASP A 190 18.91 -19.07 -4.38
CA ASP A 190 20.20 -19.69 -4.08
C ASP A 190 20.87 -20.00 -5.42
N GLY A 191 22.00 -19.30 -5.73
CA GLY A 191 22.80 -19.46 -6.93
C GLY A 191 23.52 -20.79 -6.97
#